data_a74b8ffda8e4c7db177e34a272aa1a5a
#
_entry.id   a74b8ffda8e4c7db177e34a272aa1a5a
#
_cell.length_a   1.000
_cell.length_b   1.000
_cell.length_c   1.000
_cell.angle_alpha   90.00
_cell.angle_beta   90.00
_cell.angle_gamma   90.00
#
_symmetry.space_group_name_H-M   'P 1'
#
loop_
_entity.id
_entity.type
_entity.pdbx_description
1 polymer ?
#
loop_
_entity_poly.entity_id
_entity_poly.type
_entity_poly.pdbx_seq_one_letter_code
_entity_poly.pdbx_strand_id
1 'polypeptide(L)'
;MATSEQLAEWRTCPRCGTSLEHDERSVRCPACGLQEYANPAPTASAVIRDEAGRILLARRAYDPGAGLWDLLGGFMNEGEEPLEALGRELREETGLEVEPGDYLGGLPERYGEDGIWTVNFYWAGRLGPGEPQPADDVAELAWFPAGAQPPRDQFAFTNTVELLERAGASFT
;
A
#
# COMPACT_ATOMS: atom_id res chain seq x y z
N MET A 1 23.86 -16.28 -9.61
CA MET A 1 22.71 -15.96 -8.73
C MET A 1 21.89 -14.93 -9.47
N ALA A 2 20.56 -15.04 -9.46
CA ALA A 2 19.70 -14.09 -10.16
C ALA A 2 19.65 -12.78 -9.37
N THR A 3 19.92 -11.66 -10.03
CA THR A 3 19.67 -10.31 -9.49
C THR A 3 18.19 -10.15 -9.19
N SER A 4 17.85 -9.40 -8.13
CA SER A 4 16.46 -9.02 -7.85
C SER A 4 15.77 -8.47 -9.09
N GLU A 5 14.52 -8.89 -9.35
CA GLU A 5 13.72 -8.43 -10.48
C GLU A 5 13.65 -6.89 -10.55
N GLN A 6 13.53 -6.22 -9.40
CA GLN A 6 13.48 -4.76 -9.28
C GLN A 6 14.71 -4.05 -9.89
N LEU A 7 15.89 -4.65 -9.81
CA LEU A 7 17.14 -4.07 -10.30
C LEU A 7 17.65 -4.76 -11.58
N ALA A 8 16.96 -5.78 -12.09
CA ALA A 8 17.42 -6.59 -13.22
C ALA A 8 17.60 -5.76 -14.52
N GLU A 9 16.80 -4.72 -14.70
CA GLU A 9 16.86 -3.84 -15.87
C GLU A 9 17.90 -2.70 -15.75
N TRP A 10 18.47 -2.48 -14.58
CA TRP A 10 19.47 -1.45 -14.36
C TRP A 10 20.81 -1.87 -14.98
N ARG A 11 21.18 -1.28 -16.12
CA ARG A 11 22.42 -1.59 -16.85
C ARG A 11 23.51 -0.57 -16.66
N THR A 12 23.12 0.70 -16.49
CA THR A 12 24.06 1.83 -16.41
C THR A 12 23.81 2.67 -15.17
N CYS A 13 24.90 3.20 -14.62
CA CYS A 13 24.86 4.07 -13.45
C CYS A 13 24.17 5.40 -13.78
N PRO A 14 23.12 5.80 -13.06
CA PRO A 14 22.44 7.08 -13.30
C PRO A 14 23.29 8.30 -12.99
N ARG A 15 24.40 8.14 -12.22
CA ARG A 15 25.32 9.25 -11.92
C ARG A 15 26.39 9.49 -12.97
N CYS A 16 26.95 8.42 -13.55
CA CYS A 16 28.14 8.55 -14.41
C CYS A 16 28.10 7.74 -15.71
N GLY A 17 27.01 7.02 -15.99
CA GLY A 17 26.85 6.25 -17.22
C GLY A 17 27.66 4.96 -17.30
N THR A 18 28.49 4.62 -16.31
CA THR A 18 29.28 3.37 -16.31
C THR A 18 28.38 2.17 -16.11
N SER A 19 28.72 1.02 -16.73
CA SER A 19 28.02 -0.24 -16.52
C SER A 19 28.03 -0.63 -15.05
N LEU A 20 26.86 -1.10 -14.55
CA LEU A 20 26.69 -1.55 -13.18
C LEU A 20 27.10 -3.01 -13.02
N GLU A 21 27.69 -3.32 -11.88
CA GLU A 21 27.89 -4.68 -11.40
C GLU A 21 26.67 -5.10 -10.58
N HIS A 22 26.18 -6.32 -10.82
CA HIS A 22 25.00 -6.87 -10.18
C HIS A 22 25.36 -7.89 -9.12
N ASP A 23 24.73 -7.79 -7.96
CA ASP A 23 24.70 -8.79 -6.90
C ASP A 23 23.27 -9.32 -6.73
N GLU A 24 23.05 -10.23 -5.81
CA GLU A 24 21.74 -10.86 -5.57
C GLU A 24 20.64 -9.84 -5.21
N ARG A 25 20.99 -8.79 -4.44
CA ARG A 25 20.04 -7.80 -3.92
C ARG A 25 20.45 -6.35 -4.17
N SER A 26 21.52 -6.13 -4.92
CA SER A 26 22.04 -4.78 -5.14
C SER A 26 22.68 -4.63 -6.51
N VAL A 27 22.84 -3.38 -6.92
CA VAL A 27 23.71 -3.00 -8.01
C VAL A 27 24.76 -2.01 -7.50
N ARG A 28 25.96 -2.07 -8.06
CA ARG A 28 27.08 -1.22 -7.69
C ARG A 28 27.76 -0.64 -8.92
N CYS A 29 28.12 0.62 -8.85
CA CYS A 29 28.95 1.27 -9.85
C CYS A 29 30.44 1.18 -9.50
N PRO A 30 31.28 0.50 -10.30
CA PRO A 30 32.71 0.39 -10.02
C PRO A 30 33.46 1.73 -10.19
N ALA A 31 32.90 2.69 -10.93
CA ALA A 31 33.55 3.98 -11.21
C ALA A 31 33.27 5.03 -10.15
N CYS A 32 32.03 5.20 -9.69
CA CYS A 32 31.67 6.27 -8.76
C CYS A 32 31.20 5.80 -7.39
N GLY A 33 31.17 4.47 -7.14
CA GLY A 33 30.80 3.89 -5.86
C GLY A 33 29.30 3.94 -5.53
N LEU A 34 28.42 4.38 -6.45
CA LEU A 34 26.97 4.26 -6.26
C LEU A 34 26.61 2.82 -5.95
N GLN A 35 25.79 2.62 -4.95
CA GLN A 35 25.21 1.32 -4.61
C GLN A 35 23.72 1.48 -4.32
N GLU A 36 22.90 0.65 -4.97
CA GLU A 36 21.45 0.61 -4.75
C GLU A 36 21.01 -0.80 -4.40
N TYR A 37 20.07 -0.89 -3.46
CA TYR A 37 19.52 -2.15 -2.98
C TYR A 37 18.07 -2.31 -3.43
N ALA A 38 17.70 -3.55 -3.72
CA ALA A 38 16.30 -3.91 -3.97
C ALA A 38 15.53 -3.95 -2.64
N ASN A 39 14.98 -2.83 -2.24
CA ASN A 39 14.16 -2.69 -1.04
C ASN A 39 12.69 -2.55 -1.42
N PRO A 40 11.75 -3.12 -0.63
CA PRO A 40 10.34 -2.87 -0.84
C PRO A 40 10.00 -1.41 -0.52
N ALA A 41 9.08 -0.83 -1.28
CA ALA A 41 8.55 0.49 -0.98
C ALA A 41 7.58 0.41 0.21
N PRO A 42 7.70 1.30 1.22
CA PRO A 42 6.79 1.31 2.36
C PRO A 42 5.46 1.98 2.02
N THR A 43 4.36 1.44 2.56
CA THR A 43 3.02 2.05 2.54
C THR A 43 2.41 2.04 3.92
N ALA A 44 1.43 2.92 4.17
CA ALA A 44 0.67 2.99 5.40
C ALA A 44 -0.82 2.98 5.08
N SER A 45 -1.58 2.05 5.69
CA SER A 45 -3.01 1.85 5.42
C SER A 45 -3.78 1.55 6.69
N ALA A 46 -5.10 1.68 6.67
CA ALA A 46 -5.94 1.40 7.82
C ALA A 46 -7.20 0.59 7.52
N VAL A 47 -7.57 -0.27 8.47
CA VAL A 47 -8.90 -0.86 8.59
C VAL A 47 -9.79 0.13 9.31
N ILE A 48 -10.51 0.95 8.58
CA ILE A 48 -11.42 1.96 9.12
C ILE A 48 -12.76 1.33 9.48
N ARG A 49 -13.18 1.51 10.73
CA ARG A 49 -14.46 1.02 11.24
C ARG A 49 -15.33 2.16 11.75
N ASP A 50 -16.61 2.08 11.43
CA ASP A 50 -17.62 2.94 12.05
C ASP A 50 -18.15 2.37 13.39
N GLU A 51 -19.07 3.10 14.03
CA GLU A 51 -19.70 2.69 15.29
C GLU A 51 -20.51 1.40 15.18
N ALA A 52 -21.02 1.06 14.01
CA ALA A 52 -21.71 -0.19 13.72
C ALA A 52 -20.77 -1.36 13.42
N GLY A 53 -19.44 -1.13 13.42
CA GLY A 53 -18.42 -2.12 13.11
C GLY A 53 -18.29 -2.44 11.61
N ARG A 54 -18.90 -1.62 10.73
CA ARG A 54 -18.72 -1.75 9.27
C ARG A 54 -17.32 -1.28 8.91
N ILE A 55 -16.75 -1.87 7.87
CA ILE A 55 -15.41 -1.53 7.33
C ILE A 55 -15.61 -0.66 6.10
N LEU A 56 -14.87 0.46 6.04
CA LEU A 56 -14.81 1.31 4.86
C LEU A 56 -13.78 0.74 3.88
N LEU A 57 -14.21 0.54 2.64
CA LEU A 57 -13.34 0.17 1.53
C LEU A 57 -13.37 1.27 0.47
N ALA A 58 -12.23 1.40 -0.21
CA ALA A 58 -12.04 2.27 -1.35
C ALA A 58 -12.05 1.44 -2.64
N ARG A 59 -12.76 1.90 -3.68
CA ARG A 59 -12.64 1.34 -5.03
C ARG A 59 -11.58 2.11 -5.79
N ARG A 60 -10.57 1.43 -6.27
CA ARG A 60 -9.43 2.06 -6.96
C ARG A 60 -9.85 2.68 -8.29
N ALA A 61 -9.40 3.91 -8.56
CA ALA A 61 -9.66 4.61 -9.82
C ALA A 61 -8.68 4.20 -10.92
N TYR A 62 -7.46 3.78 -10.57
CA TYR A 62 -6.37 3.50 -11.50
C TYR A 62 -5.72 2.14 -11.25
N ASP A 63 -5.02 1.62 -12.26
CA ASP A 63 -4.18 0.43 -12.13
C ASP A 63 -2.96 0.67 -11.21
N PRO A 64 -2.49 -0.39 -10.55
CA PRO A 64 -2.98 -1.78 -10.61
C PRO A 64 -4.30 -1.95 -9.86
N GLY A 65 -5.19 -2.79 -10.39
CA GLY A 65 -6.44 -3.14 -9.75
C GLY A 65 -7.55 -2.10 -9.89
N ALA A 66 -7.58 -1.29 -10.97
CA ALA A 66 -8.67 -0.36 -11.24
C ALA A 66 -10.05 -1.03 -11.16
N GLY A 67 -10.99 -0.42 -10.42
CA GLY A 67 -12.33 -0.94 -10.19
C GLY A 67 -12.45 -2.02 -9.11
N LEU A 68 -11.33 -2.49 -8.52
CA LEU A 68 -11.31 -3.42 -7.39
C LEU A 68 -11.28 -2.67 -6.07
N TRP A 69 -11.64 -3.38 -5.00
CA TRP A 69 -11.64 -2.85 -3.64
C TRP A 69 -10.28 -2.93 -2.97
N ASP A 70 -9.99 -1.98 -2.12
CA ASP A 70 -8.80 -1.94 -1.28
C ASP A 70 -9.08 -1.23 0.05
N LEU A 71 -8.12 -1.28 0.97
CA LEU A 71 -8.09 -0.42 2.16
C LEU A 71 -7.63 0.99 1.79
N LEU A 72 -8.01 1.94 2.61
CA LEU A 72 -7.53 3.32 2.53
C LEU A 72 -6.08 3.43 2.97
N GLY A 73 -5.30 4.24 2.25
CA GLY A 73 -3.88 4.47 2.49
C GLY A 73 -3.04 4.39 1.24
N GLY A 74 -1.74 4.71 1.35
CA GLY A 74 -0.86 4.77 0.19
C GLY A 74 0.62 4.77 0.53
N PHE A 75 1.44 5.22 -0.41
CA PHE A 75 2.89 5.22 -0.30
C PHE A 75 3.38 6.30 0.69
N MET A 76 4.37 5.92 1.49
CA MET A 76 5.07 6.88 2.34
C MET A 76 6.03 7.74 1.50
N ASN A 77 6.06 9.03 1.79
CA ASN A 77 7.03 9.95 1.21
C ASN A 77 8.40 9.85 1.90
N GLU A 78 9.45 10.33 1.24
CA GLU A 78 10.79 10.39 1.83
C GLU A 78 10.79 11.26 3.11
N GLY A 79 11.24 10.66 4.22
CA GLY A 79 11.30 11.33 5.53
C GLY A 79 9.98 11.38 6.30
N GLU A 80 8.91 10.81 5.77
CA GLU A 80 7.61 10.76 6.41
C GLU A 80 7.51 9.58 7.41
N GLU A 81 6.95 9.80 8.59
CA GLU A 81 6.64 8.72 9.51
C GLU A 81 5.37 7.95 9.07
N PRO A 82 5.25 6.64 9.39
CA PRO A 82 4.11 5.84 8.93
C PRO A 82 2.73 6.38 9.31
N LEU A 83 2.58 6.96 10.50
CA LEU A 83 1.31 7.56 10.94
C LEU A 83 1.06 8.93 10.29
N GLU A 84 2.09 9.67 9.91
CA GLU A 84 1.97 10.90 9.12
C GLU A 84 1.49 10.58 7.71
N ALA A 85 2.09 9.55 7.06
CA ALA A 85 1.66 9.06 5.77
C ALA A 85 0.19 8.62 5.80
N LEU A 86 -0.18 7.80 6.80
CA LEU A 86 -1.57 7.37 6.99
C LEU A 86 -2.52 8.56 7.10
N GLY A 87 -2.18 9.56 7.92
CA GLY A 87 -3.01 10.75 8.10
C GLY A 87 -3.17 11.58 6.83
N ARG A 88 -2.09 11.73 6.06
CA ARG A 88 -2.09 12.44 4.78
C ARG A 88 -2.95 11.72 3.75
N GLU A 89 -2.71 10.42 3.52
CA GLU A 89 -3.43 9.60 2.55
C GLU A 89 -4.94 9.58 2.82
N LEU A 90 -5.36 9.31 4.07
CA LEU A 90 -6.78 9.27 4.39
C LEU A 90 -7.46 10.62 4.22
N ARG A 91 -6.75 11.73 4.47
CA ARG A 91 -7.28 13.07 4.20
C ARG A 91 -7.42 13.32 2.70
N GLU A 92 -6.45 12.90 1.90
CA GLU A 92 -6.47 13.02 0.43
C GLU A 92 -7.60 12.18 -0.18
N GLU A 93 -7.78 10.93 0.28
CA GLU A 93 -8.76 9.99 -0.24
C GLU A 93 -10.20 10.20 0.26
N THR A 94 -10.39 10.77 1.47
CA THR A 94 -11.73 10.86 2.11
C THR A 94 -12.15 12.27 2.49
N GLY A 95 -11.22 13.22 2.52
CA GLY A 95 -11.43 14.57 3.05
C GLY A 95 -11.50 14.65 4.58
N LEU A 96 -11.27 13.56 5.31
CA LEU A 96 -11.40 13.50 6.77
C LEU A 96 -10.08 13.12 7.44
N GLU A 97 -9.92 13.58 8.69
CA GLU A 97 -8.82 13.15 9.54
C GLU A 97 -9.03 11.71 10.02
N VAL A 98 -7.95 10.97 10.20
CA VAL A 98 -8.00 9.64 10.80
C VAL A 98 -7.58 9.70 12.26
N GLU A 99 -8.28 8.92 13.10
CA GLU A 99 -7.87 8.59 14.46
C GLU A 99 -7.28 7.18 14.43
N PRO A 100 -5.93 7.03 14.40
CA PRO A 100 -5.30 5.74 14.35
C PRO A 100 -5.44 5.02 15.71
N GLY A 101 -5.72 3.73 15.64
CA GLY A 101 -5.79 2.82 16.78
C GLY A 101 -4.60 1.87 16.83
N ASP A 102 -4.87 0.60 17.15
CA ASP A 102 -3.83 -0.42 17.30
C ASP A 102 -3.14 -0.74 15.97
N TYR A 103 -1.82 -0.99 16.05
CA TYR A 103 -1.05 -1.52 14.93
C TYR A 103 -1.42 -2.98 14.68
N LEU A 104 -1.82 -3.31 13.46
CA LEU A 104 -2.29 -4.64 13.06
C LEU A 104 -1.19 -5.51 12.43
N GLY A 105 -0.05 -4.93 12.10
CA GLY A 105 1.08 -5.64 11.51
C GLY A 105 1.51 -5.10 10.17
N GLY A 106 2.52 -5.76 9.58
CA GLY A 106 3.03 -5.47 8.25
C GLY A 106 2.94 -6.70 7.35
N LEU A 107 2.56 -6.52 6.09
CA LEU A 107 2.49 -7.57 5.09
C LEU A 107 3.21 -7.13 3.80
N PRO A 108 4.00 -8.01 3.17
CA PRO A 108 4.54 -7.72 1.85
C PRO A 108 3.45 -7.93 0.78
N GLU A 109 3.57 -7.18 -0.31
CA GLU A 109 2.74 -7.38 -1.50
C GLU A 109 3.50 -6.96 -2.75
N ARG A 110 3.11 -7.47 -3.90
CA ARG A 110 3.58 -7.01 -5.19
C ARG A 110 2.58 -6.00 -5.77
N TYR A 111 3.03 -4.78 -6.00
CA TYR A 111 2.18 -3.70 -6.50
C TYR A 111 1.97 -3.83 -8.01
N GLY A 112 1.01 -4.67 -8.40
CA GLY A 112 0.77 -5.08 -9.78
C GLY A 112 1.61 -6.30 -10.21
N GLU A 113 1.26 -6.88 -11.34
CA GLU A 113 1.84 -8.15 -11.83
C GLU A 113 3.37 -8.04 -12.03
N ASP A 114 3.82 -6.94 -12.67
CA ASP A 114 5.24 -6.64 -12.92
C ASP A 114 5.78 -5.50 -12.05
N GLY A 115 5.05 -5.15 -10.98
CA GLY A 115 5.35 -4.00 -10.13
C GLY A 115 6.44 -4.28 -9.10
N ILE A 116 6.73 -3.25 -8.30
CA ILE A 116 7.70 -3.33 -7.20
C ILE A 116 7.12 -4.10 -6.01
N TRP A 117 8.00 -4.66 -5.19
CA TRP A 117 7.60 -5.12 -3.86
C TRP A 117 7.30 -3.93 -2.95
N THR A 118 6.23 -4.06 -2.17
CA THR A 118 5.87 -3.14 -1.10
C THR A 118 5.91 -3.86 0.26
N VAL A 119 6.07 -3.10 1.32
CA VAL A 119 5.76 -3.52 2.68
C VAL A 119 4.67 -2.59 3.22
N ASN A 120 3.50 -3.16 3.48
CA ASN A 120 2.33 -2.40 3.87
C ASN A 120 2.18 -2.48 5.38
N PHE A 121 2.22 -1.33 6.06
CA PHE A 121 1.96 -1.20 7.50
C PHE A 121 0.49 -0.87 7.73
N TYR A 122 -0.16 -1.57 8.65
CA TYR A 122 -1.60 -1.48 8.87
C TYR A 122 -1.98 -1.11 10.30
N TRP A 123 -2.96 -0.23 10.41
CA TRP A 123 -3.57 0.14 11.69
C TRP A 123 -5.08 -0.11 11.67
N ALA A 124 -5.66 -0.36 12.85
CA ALA A 124 -7.06 -0.09 13.07
C ALA A 124 -7.25 1.43 13.10
N GLY A 125 -8.42 1.93 12.68
CA GLY A 125 -8.67 3.36 12.73
C GLY A 125 -10.14 3.71 12.65
N ARG A 126 -10.43 4.99 12.88
CA ARG A 126 -11.73 5.63 12.68
C ARG A 126 -11.52 6.95 11.94
N LEU A 127 -12.49 7.35 11.16
CA LEU A 127 -12.51 8.69 10.62
C LEU A 127 -13.09 9.68 11.65
N GLY A 128 -12.58 10.88 11.61
CA GLY A 128 -13.15 12.02 12.31
C GLY A 128 -14.57 12.34 11.85
N PRO A 129 -15.23 13.34 12.48
CA PRO A 129 -16.61 13.69 12.17
C PRO A 129 -16.76 14.19 10.72
N GLY A 130 -17.79 13.72 10.05
CA GLY A 130 -18.09 14.06 8.66
C GLY A 130 -18.54 12.86 7.85
N GLU A 131 -18.85 13.09 6.59
CA GLU A 131 -19.14 12.05 5.62
C GLU A 131 -17.97 11.94 4.64
N PRO A 132 -17.31 10.76 4.53
CA PRO A 132 -16.17 10.61 3.64
C PRO A 132 -16.59 10.76 2.19
N GLN A 133 -15.82 11.51 1.43
CA GLN A 133 -16.05 11.75 0.00
C GLN A 133 -14.88 11.17 -0.80
N PRO A 134 -15.14 10.32 -1.80
CA PRO A 134 -14.08 9.76 -2.62
C PRO A 134 -13.32 10.87 -3.35
N ALA A 135 -12.01 10.89 -3.25
CA ALA A 135 -11.12 11.86 -3.87
C ALA A 135 -9.80 11.21 -4.27
N ASP A 136 -8.92 11.93 -4.92
CA ASP A 136 -7.61 11.50 -5.41
C ASP A 136 -7.71 10.28 -6.34
N ASP A 137 -7.17 9.14 -5.94
CA ASP A 137 -7.17 7.88 -6.70
C ASP A 137 -8.30 6.92 -6.31
N VAL A 138 -9.27 7.38 -5.51
CA VAL A 138 -10.45 6.64 -5.08
C VAL A 138 -11.67 6.98 -5.94
N ALA A 139 -12.20 5.98 -6.64
CA ALA A 139 -13.41 6.14 -7.48
C ALA A 139 -14.71 6.08 -6.67
N GLU A 140 -14.74 5.31 -5.58
CA GLU A 140 -15.91 5.06 -4.74
C GLU A 140 -15.46 4.69 -3.32
N LEU A 141 -16.25 5.12 -2.33
CA LEU A 141 -16.13 4.68 -0.94
C LEU A 141 -17.42 3.95 -0.53
N ALA A 142 -17.28 2.79 0.12
CA ALA A 142 -18.44 2.04 0.59
C ALA A 142 -18.18 1.37 1.94
N TRP A 143 -19.22 1.38 2.79
CA TRP A 143 -19.21 0.69 4.08
C TRP A 143 -19.75 -0.73 3.96
N PHE A 144 -18.99 -1.71 4.34
CA PHE A 144 -19.37 -3.12 4.32
C PHE A 144 -19.48 -3.68 5.75
N PRO A 145 -20.52 -4.48 6.07
CA PRO A 145 -20.55 -5.22 7.32
C PRO A 145 -19.32 -6.12 7.47
N ALA A 146 -18.72 -6.20 8.65
CA ALA A 146 -17.51 -7.03 8.86
C ALA A 146 -17.72 -8.51 8.47
N GLY A 147 -18.93 -9.04 8.63
CA GLY A 147 -19.30 -10.41 8.26
C GLY A 147 -19.76 -10.58 6.80
N ALA A 148 -19.71 -9.55 5.97
CA ALA A 148 -20.20 -9.60 4.58
C ALA A 148 -19.38 -8.64 3.70
N GLN A 149 -18.07 -8.88 3.63
CA GLN A 149 -17.16 -8.19 2.72
C GLN A 149 -17.41 -8.64 1.27
N PRO A 150 -17.01 -7.86 0.25
CA PRO A 150 -17.02 -8.31 -1.14
C PRO A 150 -16.31 -9.64 -1.33
N PRO A 151 -16.62 -10.42 -2.39
CA PRO A 151 -15.88 -11.63 -2.75
C PRO A 151 -14.37 -11.33 -2.89
N ARG A 152 -13.53 -12.31 -2.55
CA ARG A 152 -12.05 -12.14 -2.52
C ARG A 152 -11.45 -11.69 -3.84
N ASP A 153 -12.00 -12.12 -4.96
CA ASP A 153 -11.58 -11.76 -6.32
C ASP A 153 -11.96 -10.33 -6.72
N GLN A 154 -12.72 -9.62 -5.89
CA GLN A 154 -13.00 -8.20 -6.04
C GLN A 154 -12.02 -7.29 -5.28
N PHE A 155 -10.98 -7.86 -4.64
CA PHE A 155 -9.93 -7.07 -4.01
C PHE A 155 -8.70 -6.96 -4.92
N ALA A 156 -8.09 -5.77 -4.90
CA ALA A 156 -6.92 -5.47 -5.72
C ALA A 156 -5.67 -6.25 -5.29
N PHE A 157 -5.54 -6.54 -3.99
CA PHE A 157 -4.33 -7.13 -3.41
C PHE A 157 -4.65 -8.26 -2.42
N THR A 158 -3.79 -9.27 -2.41
CA THR A 158 -3.98 -10.45 -1.55
C THR A 158 -3.71 -10.16 -0.08
N ASN A 159 -2.78 -9.26 0.21
CA ASN A 159 -2.47 -8.83 1.58
C ASN A 159 -3.64 -8.09 2.23
N THR A 160 -4.45 -7.35 1.46
CA THR A 160 -5.69 -6.71 1.96
C THR A 160 -6.67 -7.76 2.45
N VAL A 161 -6.88 -8.83 1.66
CA VAL A 161 -7.75 -9.95 2.06
C VAL A 161 -7.22 -10.63 3.32
N GLU A 162 -5.93 -10.95 3.36
CA GLU A 162 -5.27 -11.58 4.52
C GLU A 162 -5.40 -10.72 5.78
N LEU A 163 -5.18 -9.41 5.67
CA LEU A 163 -5.31 -8.51 6.80
C LEU A 163 -6.75 -8.42 7.32
N LEU A 164 -7.72 -8.31 6.43
CA LEU A 164 -9.14 -8.27 6.78
C LEU A 164 -9.58 -9.54 7.51
N GLU A 165 -9.08 -10.73 7.09
CA GLU A 165 -9.31 -11.98 7.81
C GLU A 165 -8.73 -11.96 9.22
N ARG A 166 -7.49 -11.50 9.38
CA ARG A 166 -6.84 -11.33 10.69
C ARG A 166 -7.62 -10.36 11.59
N ALA A 167 -8.23 -9.35 10.98
CA ALA A 167 -9.09 -8.37 11.66
C ALA A 167 -10.53 -8.87 11.92
N GLY A 168 -10.82 -10.16 11.63
CA GLY A 168 -12.11 -10.79 11.90
C GLY A 168 -13.20 -10.53 10.87
N ALA A 169 -12.83 -10.10 9.65
CA ALA A 169 -13.77 -9.96 8.54
C ALA A 169 -14.08 -11.33 7.90
N SER A 170 -15.27 -11.43 7.30
CA SER A 170 -15.70 -12.59 6.50
C SER A 170 -16.18 -12.13 5.14
N PHE A 171 -15.93 -12.92 4.13
CA PHE A 171 -16.21 -12.61 2.71
C PHE A 171 -17.46 -13.37 2.24
N THR A 172 -18.19 -12.76 1.30
CA THR A 172 -19.40 -13.36 0.68
C THR A 172 -19.06 -14.26 -0.50
#